data_082fb37760bded2516064f77756a27e8
#
_entry.id   082fb37760bded2516064f77756a27e8
#
_cell.length_a   1.000
_cell.length_b   1.000
_cell.length_c   1.000
_cell.angle_alpha   90.00
_cell.angle_beta   90.00
_cell.angle_gamma   90.00
#
_symmetry.space_group_name_H-M   'P 1'
#
loop_
_entity.id
_entity.type
_entity.pdbx_description
1 polymer ?
#
loop_
_entity_poly.entity_id
_entity_poly.type
_entity_poly.pdbx_seq_one_letter_code
_entity_poly.pdbx_strand_id
1 'polypeptide(L)'
;MVDALGRFVDLSLHPSWWSALGPGRVAAGLLEALESARMKAALVPMILRRHGYAPLPEREPAHARPEGESDLRAQIADAYRLIDDAGKRLRERETLRVVDGPRGLFRLHLRGGRIERAELLARPVPGDTDRLVADAREALAELAKVRGEL
;
A
#
# COMPACT_ATOMS: atom_id res chain seq x y z
N MET A 1 5.47 -11.05 -1.95
CA MET A 1 6.75 -10.35 -2.22
C MET A 1 6.45 -8.89 -2.52
N VAL A 2 7.33 -7.97 -2.13
CA VAL A 2 7.24 -6.54 -2.45
C VAL A 2 8.57 -6.07 -3.07
N ASP A 3 8.53 -4.98 -3.86
CA ASP A 3 9.73 -4.32 -4.37
C ASP A 3 10.42 -3.46 -3.30
N ALA A 4 11.52 -2.80 -3.67
CA ALA A 4 12.28 -1.94 -2.75
C ALA A 4 11.50 -0.70 -2.28
N LEU A 5 10.42 -0.32 -2.96
CA LEU A 5 9.52 0.77 -2.59
C LEU A 5 8.31 0.28 -1.76
N GLY A 6 8.28 -1.02 -1.41
CA GLY A 6 7.17 -1.62 -0.68
C GLY A 6 5.91 -1.86 -1.51
N ARG A 7 5.99 -1.77 -2.85
CA ARG A 7 4.86 -2.06 -3.74
C ARG A 7 4.68 -3.56 -3.87
N PHE A 8 3.44 -3.98 -3.93
CA PHE A 8 3.12 -5.39 -4.16
C PHE A 8 3.64 -5.85 -5.52
N VAL A 9 4.35 -6.98 -5.54
CA VAL A 9 4.88 -7.62 -6.76
C VAL A 9 4.21 -8.95 -6.99
N ASP A 10 4.26 -9.83 -5.99
CA ASP A 10 3.74 -11.18 -6.10
C ASP A 10 3.38 -11.79 -4.75
N LEU A 11 2.52 -12.80 -4.79
CA LEU A 11 2.07 -13.60 -3.66
C LEU A 11 2.25 -15.09 -3.97
N SER A 12 2.80 -15.81 -3.03
CA SER A 12 2.80 -17.29 -3.06
C SER A 12 2.32 -17.81 -1.70
N LEU A 13 1.63 -18.93 -1.73
CA LEU A 13 1.13 -19.60 -0.55
C LEU A 13 1.72 -21.01 -0.52
N HIS A 14 2.43 -21.33 0.57
CA HIS A 14 3.03 -22.67 0.72
C HIS A 14 1.92 -23.73 0.83
N PRO A 15 2.07 -24.92 0.23
CA PRO A 15 1.04 -25.97 0.25
C PRO A 15 0.58 -26.38 1.66
N SER A 16 1.45 -26.23 2.67
CA SER A 16 1.11 -26.52 4.08
C SER A 16 0.26 -25.43 4.76
N TRP A 17 -0.18 -24.39 4.04
CA TRP A 17 -0.96 -23.30 4.64
C TRP A 17 -2.21 -23.76 5.37
N TRP A 18 -2.81 -24.83 4.85
CA TRP A 18 -4.03 -25.39 5.45
C TRP A 18 -3.79 -25.93 6.85
N SER A 19 -2.70 -26.68 7.06
CA SER A 19 -2.33 -27.21 8.36
C SER A 19 -1.73 -26.14 9.29
N ALA A 20 -1.04 -25.15 8.72
CA ALA A 20 -0.36 -24.09 9.50
C ALA A 20 -1.30 -22.98 9.95
N LEU A 21 -2.16 -22.48 9.08
CA LEU A 21 -3.05 -21.34 9.33
C LEU A 21 -4.52 -21.74 9.40
N GLY A 22 -4.92 -22.69 8.58
CA GLY A 22 -6.31 -23.05 8.37
C GLY A 22 -7.11 -21.96 7.64
N PRO A 23 -8.37 -22.28 7.24
CA PRO A 23 -9.19 -21.35 6.46
C PRO A 23 -9.55 -20.08 7.22
N GLY A 24 -9.65 -20.14 8.55
CA GLY A 24 -10.05 -18.96 9.35
C GLY A 24 -8.94 -17.91 9.54
N ARG A 25 -7.67 -18.29 9.33
CA ARG A 25 -6.52 -17.40 9.59
C ARG A 25 -5.72 -17.04 8.34
N VAL A 26 -5.97 -17.68 7.20
CA VAL A 26 -5.15 -17.48 6.00
C VAL A 26 -5.21 -16.03 5.50
N ALA A 27 -6.37 -15.37 5.52
CA ALA A 27 -6.50 -13.98 5.09
C ALA A 27 -5.69 -13.04 5.99
N ALA A 28 -5.76 -13.20 7.31
CA ALA A 28 -4.95 -12.45 8.26
C ALA A 28 -3.46 -12.73 8.08
N GLY A 29 -3.07 -13.99 7.91
CA GLY A 29 -1.67 -14.38 7.66
C GLY A 29 -1.10 -13.80 6.36
N LEU A 30 -1.90 -13.69 5.31
CA LEU A 30 -1.49 -13.03 4.07
C LEU A 30 -1.25 -11.52 4.29
N LEU A 31 -2.10 -10.86 5.08
CA LEU A 31 -1.94 -9.46 5.44
C LEU A 31 -0.69 -9.24 6.30
N GLU A 32 -0.48 -10.04 7.34
CA GLU A 32 0.72 -9.99 8.19
C GLU A 32 2.01 -10.19 7.37
N ALA A 33 1.99 -11.13 6.42
CA ALA A 33 3.12 -11.37 5.52
C ALA A 33 3.40 -10.15 4.63
N LEU A 34 2.36 -9.49 4.11
CA LEU A 34 2.49 -8.28 3.29
C LEU A 34 3.06 -7.12 4.11
N GLU A 35 2.58 -6.90 5.32
CA GLU A 35 3.07 -5.87 6.22
C GLU A 35 4.54 -6.11 6.61
N SER A 36 4.87 -7.36 6.97
CA SER A 36 6.26 -7.76 7.26
C SER A 36 7.18 -7.52 6.07
N ALA A 37 6.73 -7.85 4.85
CA ALA A 37 7.51 -7.60 3.64
C ALA A 37 7.73 -6.10 3.39
N ARG A 38 6.72 -5.27 3.61
CA ARG A 38 6.82 -3.80 3.50
C ARG A 38 7.77 -3.21 4.54
N MET A 39 7.71 -3.67 5.78
CA MET A 39 8.64 -3.24 6.83
C MET A 39 10.09 -3.57 6.44
N LYS A 40 10.34 -4.78 5.94
CA LYS A 40 11.67 -5.18 5.46
C LYS A 40 12.14 -4.30 4.29
N ALA A 41 11.26 -4.01 3.33
CA ALA A 41 11.58 -3.12 2.21
C ALA A 41 11.94 -1.70 2.68
N ALA A 42 11.23 -1.17 3.69
CA ALA A 42 11.52 0.14 4.27
C ALA A 42 12.91 0.23 4.94
N LEU A 43 13.49 -0.90 5.36
CA LEU A 43 14.84 -0.95 5.93
C LEU A 43 15.94 -0.92 4.86
N VAL A 44 15.65 -1.27 3.60
CA VAL A 44 16.64 -1.35 2.52
C VAL A 44 17.43 -0.04 2.36
N PRO A 45 16.82 1.16 2.32
CA PRO A 45 17.58 2.41 2.19
C PRO A 45 18.55 2.64 3.36
N MET A 46 18.16 2.28 4.57
CA MET A 46 19.02 2.38 5.75
C MET A 46 20.24 1.45 5.65
N ILE A 47 20.00 0.21 5.21
CA ILE A 47 21.06 -0.79 5.03
C ILE A 47 22.04 -0.32 3.94
N LEU A 48 21.52 0.17 2.82
CA LEU A 48 22.32 0.69 1.72
C LEU A 48 23.19 1.88 2.17
N ARG A 49 22.61 2.84 2.91
CA ARG A 49 23.38 3.97 3.47
C ARG A 49 24.49 3.50 4.40
N ARG A 50 24.22 2.51 5.25
CA ARG A 50 25.22 1.96 6.18
C ARG A 50 26.38 1.29 5.44
N HIS A 51 26.15 0.74 4.25
CA HIS A 51 27.15 0.13 3.39
C HIS A 51 27.78 1.10 2.36
N GLY A 52 27.58 2.41 2.52
CA GLY A 52 28.18 3.43 1.66
C GLY A 52 27.44 3.67 0.34
N TYR A 53 26.29 3.03 0.12
CA TYR A 53 25.43 3.31 -1.02
C TYR A 53 24.52 4.50 -0.67
N ALA A 54 24.99 5.71 -0.90
CA ALA A 54 24.11 6.87 -0.79
C ALA A 54 23.14 6.89 -1.99
N PRO A 55 21.80 6.96 -1.78
CA PRO A 55 20.91 7.31 -2.89
C PRO A 55 21.32 8.69 -3.39
N LEU A 56 21.32 8.87 -4.72
CA LEU A 56 21.51 10.19 -5.33
C LEU A 56 20.55 11.16 -4.61
N PRO A 57 21.04 12.33 -4.14
CA PRO A 57 20.17 13.30 -3.51
C PRO A 57 19.10 13.67 -4.54
N GLU A 58 17.83 13.43 -4.21
CA GLU A 58 16.74 14.09 -4.91
C GLU A 58 17.05 15.57 -4.85
N ARG A 59 17.20 16.20 -6.02
CA ARG A 59 17.48 17.62 -6.14
C ARG A 59 16.27 18.33 -5.54
N GLU A 60 16.39 18.77 -4.28
CA GLU A 60 15.38 19.66 -3.72
C GLU A 60 15.24 20.84 -4.68
N PRO A 61 14.02 21.15 -5.14
CA PRO A 61 13.82 22.35 -5.94
C PRO A 61 14.32 23.52 -5.11
N ALA A 62 15.29 24.24 -5.64
CA ALA A 62 15.83 25.42 -5.00
C ALA A 62 14.66 26.36 -4.73
N HIS A 63 14.31 26.54 -3.46
CA HIS A 63 13.32 27.52 -3.06
C HIS A 63 13.94 28.88 -3.31
N ALA A 64 13.64 29.48 -4.48
CA ALA A 64 13.95 30.88 -4.73
C ALA A 64 13.26 31.68 -3.64
N ARG A 65 14.03 32.50 -2.93
CA ARG A 65 13.47 33.45 -1.97
C ARG A 65 12.56 34.42 -2.72
N PRO A 66 11.32 34.60 -2.28
CA PRO A 66 10.39 35.49 -2.93
C PRO A 66 10.80 36.95 -2.71
N GLU A 67 10.90 37.71 -3.78
CA GLU A 67 11.16 39.13 -3.75
C GLU A 67 9.93 39.88 -4.30
N GLY A 68 9.05 40.38 -3.38
CA GLY A 68 8.00 41.34 -3.73
C GLY A 68 6.58 41.01 -3.28
N GLU A 69 5.71 42.00 -3.33
CA GLU A 69 4.29 41.93 -2.89
C GLU A 69 3.43 41.00 -3.74
N SER A 70 3.76 40.80 -5.02
CA SER A 70 3.12 39.83 -5.91
C SER A 70 3.39 38.40 -5.47
N ASP A 71 4.56 38.14 -4.89
CA ASP A 71 4.97 36.84 -4.37
C ASP A 71 4.23 36.47 -3.07
N LEU A 72 3.90 37.46 -2.23
CA LEU A 72 3.13 37.21 -1.01
C LEU A 72 1.71 36.69 -1.33
N ARG A 73 1.07 37.26 -2.35
CA ARG A 73 -0.25 36.78 -2.79
C ARG A 73 -0.19 35.37 -3.35
N ALA A 74 0.86 35.03 -4.12
CA ALA A 74 1.10 33.69 -4.63
C ALA A 74 1.34 32.71 -3.49
N GLN A 75 2.15 33.06 -2.49
CA GLN A 75 2.38 32.23 -1.30
C GLN A 75 1.10 31.99 -0.49
N ILE A 76 0.28 33.01 -0.30
CA ILE A 76 -1.02 32.88 0.38
C ILE A 76 -1.93 31.91 -0.42
N ALA A 77 -1.99 32.04 -1.74
CA ALA A 77 -2.79 31.16 -2.59
C ALA A 77 -2.29 29.70 -2.52
N ASP A 78 -0.97 29.49 -2.50
CA ASP A 78 -0.38 28.18 -2.36
C ASP A 78 -0.61 27.58 -0.97
N ALA A 79 -0.54 28.38 0.08
CA ALA A 79 -0.89 27.96 1.44
C ALA A 79 -2.36 27.50 1.54
N TYR A 80 -3.29 28.24 0.93
CA TYR A 80 -4.70 27.82 0.87
C TYR A 80 -4.90 26.51 0.09
N ARG A 81 -4.20 26.33 -1.04
CA ARG A 81 -4.24 25.05 -1.78
C ARG A 81 -3.73 23.90 -0.92
N LEU A 82 -2.61 24.09 -0.21
CA LEU A 82 -2.07 23.05 0.69
C LEU A 82 -3.05 22.68 1.81
N ILE A 83 -3.76 23.67 2.39
CA ILE A 83 -4.79 23.45 3.41
C ILE A 83 -5.97 22.68 2.83
N ASP A 84 -6.44 23.05 1.63
CA ASP A 84 -7.56 22.38 0.97
C ASP A 84 -7.22 20.94 0.59
N ASP A 85 -6.01 20.71 0.07
CA ASP A 85 -5.49 19.38 -0.25
C ASP A 85 -5.29 18.53 1.01
N ALA A 86 -4.82 19.11 2.11
CA ALA A 86 -4.74 18.44 3.40
C ALA A 86 -6.15 18.04 3.91
N GLY A 87 -7.13 18.92 3.75
CA GLY A 87 -8.52 18.65 4.08
C GLY A 87 -9.15 17.54 3.23
N LYS A 88 -8.83 17.48 1.93
CA LYS A 88 -9.23 16.38 1.03
C LYS A 88 -8.60 15.06 1.47
N ARG A 89 -7.29 15.04 1.72
CA ARG A 89 -6.57 13.85 2.19
C ARG A 89 -7.08 13.33 3.54
N LEU A 90 -7.51 14.22 4.44
CA LEU A 90 -8.14 13.80 5.71
C LEU A 90 -9.48 13.12 5.47
N ARG A 91 -10.33 13.67 4.61
CA ARG A 91 -11.61 13.06 4.24
C ARG A 91 -11.42 11.72 3.54
N GLU A 92 -10.44 11.61 2.64
CA GLU A 92 -10.09 10.35 1.98
C GLU A 92 -9.60 9.29 2.98
N ARG A 93 -8.90 9.69 4.05
CA ARG A 93 -8.46 8.78 5.13
C ARG A 93 -9.62 8.18 5.93
N GLU A 94 -10.78 8.81 5.94
CA GLU A 94 -11.98 8.31 6.61
C GLU A 94 -12.83 7.41 5.70
N THR A 95 -12.58 7.44 4.39
CA THR A 95 -13.37 6.67 3.43
C THR A 95 -13.08 5.18 3.57
N LEU A 96 -14.11 4.43 3.91
CA LEU A 96 -14.09 2.97 3.87
C LEU A 96 -14.30 2.52 2.42
N ARG A 97 -13.41 1.68 1.94
CA ARG A 97 -13.47 1.08 0.61
C ARG A 97 -13.27 -0.42 0.71
N VAL A 98 -13.94 -1.14 -0.16
CA VAL A 98 -13.81 -2.59 -0.26
C VAL A 98 -13.27 -2.93 -1.65
N VAL A 99 -12.31 -3.84 -1.70
CA VAL A 99 -11.78 -4.41 -2.95
C VAL A 99 -11.94 -5.92 -2.88
N ASP A 100 -12.73 -6.46 -3.78
CA ASP A 100 -12.95 -7.89 -3.90
C ASP A 100 -12.05 -8.49 -4.99
N GLY A 101 -11.54 -9.69 -4.73
CA GLY A 101 -10.95 -10.49 -5.78
C GLY A 101 -12.02 -10.89 -6.82
N PRO A 102 -11.66 -11.02 -8.09
CA PRO A 102 -12.63 -11.25 -9.18
C PRO A 102 -13.36 -12.61 -9.10
N ARG A 103 -12.81 -13.53 -8.32
CA ARG A 103 -13.45 -14.84 -8.08
C ARG A 103 -14.32 -14.86 -6.82
N GLY A 104 -14.38 -13.73 -6.10
CA GLY A 104 -15.19 -13.58 -4.89
C GLY A 104 -14.73 -14.46 -3.73
N LEU A 105 -13.46 -14.82 -3.65
CA LEU A 105 -12.90 -15.59 -2.54
C LEU A 105 -12.23 -14.69 -1.50
N PHE A 106 -11.61 -13.60 -1.94
CA PHE A 106 -10.78 -12.72 -1.12
C PHE A 106 -11.29 -11.28 -1.15
N ARG A 107 -11.36 -10.65 0.02
CA ARG A 107 -11.83 -9.26 0.19
C ARG A 107 -10.85 -8.47 1.03
N LEU A 108 -10.56 -7.24 0.60
CA LEU A 108 -9.79 -6.26 1.34
C LEU A 108 -10.69 -5.12 1.80
N HIS A 109 -10.64 -4.80 3.08
CA HIS A 109 -11.24 -3.61 3.65
C HIS A 109 -10.14 -2.54 3.79
N LEU A 110 -10.40 -1.38 3.22
CA LEU A 110 -9.48 -0.27 3.17
C LEU A 110 -10.04 0.90 3.96
N ARG A 111 -9.15 1.60 4.66
CA ARG A 111 -9.44 2.90 5.25
C ARG A 111 -8.34 3.86 4.83
N GLY A 112 -8.70 4.94 4.12
CA GLY A 112 -7.75 5.92 3.63
C GLY A 112 -6.64 5.31 2.78
N GLY A 113 -6.96 4.34 1.92
CA GLY A 113 -6.00 3.64 1.07
C GLY A 113 -5.07 2.65 1.79
N ARG A 114 -5.25 2.43 3.10
CA ARG A 114 -4.54 1.37 3.84
C ARG A 114 -5.43 0.15 4.00
N ILE A 115 -4.83 -1.04 3.91
CA ILE A 115 -5.54 -2.27 4.22
C ILE A 115 -5.73 -2.32 5.74
N GLU A 116 -6.97 -2.33 6.18
CA GLU A 116 -7.34 -2.47 7.60
C GLU A 116 -7.58 -3.93 7.95
N ARG A 117 -8.19 -4.65 7.02
CA ARG A 117 -8.57 -6.05 7.22
C ARG A 117 -8.61 -6.79 5.89
N ALA A 118 -8.30 -8.08 5.93
CA ALA A 118 -8.54 -9.02 4.84
C ALA A 118 -9.46 -10.14 5.34
N GLU A 119 -10.37 -10.59 4.49
CA GLU A 119 -11.26 -11.70 4.81
C GLU A 119 -11.48 -12.62 3.60
N LEU A 120 -11.92 -13.83 3.88
CA LEU A 120 -12.40 -14.77 2.87
C LEU A 120 -13.92 -14.71 2.82
N LEU A 121 -14.46 -14.55 1.61
CA LEU A 121 -15.90 -14.53 1.37
C LEU A 121 -16.50 -15.93 1.31
N ALA A 122 -15.69 -16.91 0.96
CA ALA A 122 -16.06 -18.33 0.95
C ALA A 122 -15.05 -19.13 1.78
N ARG A 123 -15.49 -20.25 2.32
CA ARG A 123 -14.61 -21.16 3.04
C ARG A 123 -13.80 -21.99 2.03
N PRO A 124 -12.49 -21.75 1.88
CA PRO A 124 -11.69 -22.52 0.94
C PRO A 124 -11.50 -23.95 1.42
N VAL A 125 -11.16 -24.83 0.49
CA VAL A 125 -10.71 -26.19 0.77
C VAL A 125 -9.23 -26.34 0.42
N PRO A 126 -8.55 -27.39 0.88
CA PRO A 126 -7.10 -27.57 0.64
C PRO A 126 -6.67 -27.49 -0.82
N GLY A 127 -7.54 -27.88 -1.76
CA GLY A 127 -7.29 -27.82 -3.20
C GLY A 127 -7.48 -26.43 -3.84
N ASP A 128 -7.98 -25.44 -3.11
CA ASP A 128 -8.26 -24.10 -3.64
C ASP A 128 -7.05 -23.16 -3.59
N THR A 129 -5.85 -23.66 -3.26
CA THR A 129 -4.65 -22.83 -3.07
C THR A 129 -4.41 -21.87 -4.25
N ASP A 130 -4.38 -22.41 -5.48
CA ASP A 130 -4.09 -21.60 -6.67
C ASP A 130 -5.18 -20.57 -6.96
N ARG A 131 -6.44 -20.94 -6.73
CA ARG A 131 -7.59 -20.05 -6.90
C ARG A 131 -7.56 -18.91 -5.88
N LEU A 132 -7.26 -19.22 -4.62
CA LEU A 132 -7.13 -18.25 -3.55
C LEU A 132 -5.95 -17.30 -3.80
N VAL A 133 -4.80 -17.84 -4.19
CA VAL A 133 -3.61 -17.04 -4.52
C VAL A 133 -3.89 -16.11 -5.70
N ALA A 134 -4.52 -16.62 -6.76
CA ALA A 134 -4.86 -15.81 -7.92
C ALA A 134 -5.84 -14.68 -7.55
N ASP A 135 -6.88 -14.97 -6.79
CA ASP A 135 -7.88 -14.00 -6.37
C ASP A 135 -7.28 -12.91 -5.46
N ALA A 136 -6.44 -13.30 -4.49
CA ALA A 136 -5.74 -12.36 -3.62
C ALA A 136 -4.72 -11.49 -4.39
N ARG A 137 -4.00 -12.06 -5.37
CA ARG A 137 -3.09 -11.30 -6.23
C ARG A 137 -3.81 -10.20 -6.99
N GLU A 138 -4.95 -10.54 -7.61
CA GLU A 138 -5.72 -9.58 -8.40
C GLU A 138 -6.32 -8.48 -7.52
N ALA A 139 -6.83 -8.81 -6.32
CA ALA A 139 -7.29 -7.80 -5.36
C ALA A 139 -6.16 -6.85 -4.90
N LEU A 140 -4.96 -7.38 -4.64
CA LEU A 140 -3.80 -6.57 -4.25
C LEU A 140 -3.24 -5.74 -5.42
N ALA A 141 -3.29 -6.26 -6.65
CA ALA A 141 -2.89 -5.54 -7.85
C ALA A 141 -3.85 -4.39 -8.16
N GLU A 142 -5.16 -4.59 -7.97
CA GLU A 142 -6.16 -3.53 -8.12
C GLU A 142 -5.93 -2.40 -7.11
N LEU A 143 -5.62 -2.75 -5.86
CA LEU A 143 -5.24 -1.77 -4.85
C LEU A 143 -4.00 -0.96 -5.25
N ALA A 144 -3.02 -1.59 -5.91
CA ALA A 144 -1.80 -0.90 -6.36
C ALA A 144 -2.08 0.13 -7.45
N LYS A 145 -3.02 -0.17 -8.38
CA LYS A 145 -3.46 0.78 -9.41
C LYS A 145 -4.12 2.00 -8.79
N VAL A 146 -5.07 1.79 -7.88
CA VAL A 146 -5.78 2.88 -7.18
C VAL A 146 -4.83 3.79 -6.41
N ARG A 147 -3.70 3.26 -5.89
CA ARG A 147 -2.66 4.05 -5.22
C ARG A 147 -1.74 4.79 -6.18
N GLY A 148 -1.58 4.30 -7.40
CA GLY A 148 -0.77 4.95 -8.44
C GLY A 148 -1.51 6.06 -9.18
N GLU A 149 -2.83 6.15 -9.04
CA GLU A 149 -3.68 7.19 -9.62
C GLU A 149 -3.87 8.40 -8.68
N LEU A 150 -3.33 8.34 -7.46
CA LEU A 150 -3.31 9.41 -6.45
C LEU A 150 -1.91 10.00 -6.31
#